data_0c8665771debb87ea00521d025fbe36b
#
_entry.id   0c8665771debb87ea00521d025fbe36b
#
_cell.length_a   1.000
_cell.length_b   1.000
_cell.length_c   1.000
_cell.angle_alpha   90.00
_cell.angle_beta   90.00
_cell.angle_gamma   90.00
#
_symmetry.space_group_name_H-M   'P 1'
#
loop_
_entity.id
_entity.type
_entity.pdbx_description
1 polymer ?
#
loop_
_entity_poly.entity_id
_entity_poly.type
_entity_poly.pdbx_seq_one_letter_code
_entity_poly.pdbx_strand_id
1 'polypeptide(L)'
;VYGYASGFAINGKTASGGIWRATKTLDPQNVPLSTIVATEAARSALIKPADIDATGLVDSVTGFKVSATGSIRNAIEPLRGAWPFDVVQAGYKIKATSRGSSSVVTIPIGDLAIDTQLTESREMDSQLPQNVTVKYIDRDRDYDQNEQRAQRDNTEAVNSLVLELPVVLSPTQSAQVADKLIRIYALEKSDFSFTLPAPYRYLEPGDVVTIATDDADYVLRLVSVNQTADGRLECAGRPSSAATYTSIAPGDGGQQGAVTIPLAGATVGLVVDCPVIDEGL
;
A
#
# COMPACT_ATOMS: atom_id res chain seq x y z
N VAL A 1 4.98 -19.93 6.78
CA VAL A 1 6.37 -19.88 7.30
C VAL A 1 6.29 -19.68 8.79
N TYR A 2 6.63 -20.69 9.58
CA TYR A 2 6.65 -20.58 11.04
C TYR A 2 7.91 -19.79 11.44
N GLY A 3 7.74 -18.50 11.70
CA GLY A 3 8.79 -17.71 12.32
C GLY A 3 8.91 -18.10 13.80
N TYR A 4 10.06 -18.60 14.22
CA TYR A 4 10.36 -18.75 15.63
C TYR A 4 10.61 -17.36 16.21
N ALA A 5 9.62 -16.82 16.93
CA ALA A 5 9.87 -15.65 17.76
C ALA A 5 10.75 -16.09 18.95
N SER A 6 11.85 -15.38 19.20
CA SER A 6 12.62 -15.48 20.42
C SER A 6 11.72 -15.05 21.59
N GLY A 7 11.15 -16.02 22.30
CA GLY A 7 10.19 -15.74 23.39
C GLY A 7 9.10 -16.80 23.50
N PHE A 8 9.43 -18.04 23.19
CA PHE A 8 8.54 -19.16 23.40
C PHE A 8 8.52 -19.52 24.89
N ALA A 9 7.53 -19.05 25.65
CA ALA A 9 7.31 -19.48 27.00
C ALA A 9 6.39 -20.71 27.01
N ILE A 10 6.95 -21.88 27.26
CA ILE A 10 6.18 -23.09 27.50
C ILE A 10 5.87 -23.16 29.01
N ASN A 11 4.67 -22.82 29.41
CA ASN A 11 4.19 -23.08 30.77
C ASN A 11 3.72 -24.53 30.85
N GLY A 12 4.64 -25.42 31.19
CA GLY A 12 4.33 -26.82 31.42
C GLY A 12 4.52 -27.21 32.88
N LYS A 13 3.58 -27.90 33.46
CA LYS A 13 3.81 -28.71 34.68
C LYS A 13 4.56 -29.97 34.27
N THR A 14 5.69 -30.20 34.90
CA THR A 14 6.52 -31.35 34.68
C THR A 14 5.84 -32.66 35.04
N ALA A 15 6.09 -33.65 34.19
CA ALA A 15 6.28 -35.08 34.45
C ALA A 15 5.12 -35.95 34.96
N SER A 16 3.93 -35.49 35.19
CA SER A 16 2.82 -36.41 35.47
C SER A 16 1.48 -35.84 34.98
N GLY A 17 1.27 -35.92 33.68
CA GLY A 17 -0.05 -35.66 33.09
C GLY A 17 -0.47 -34.20 32.95
N GLY A 18 0.45 -33.27 32.89
CA GLY A 18 0.15 -31.83 32.73
C GLY A 18 -0.24 -31.46 31.30
N ILE A 19 -1.25 -30.64 31.14
CA ILE A 19 -1.68 -30.05 29.88
C ILE A 19 -0.66 -28.96 29.51
N TRP A 20 -0.01 -29.11 28.39
CA TRP A 20 0.88 -28.09 27.82
C TRP A 20 0.04 -26.98 27.20
N ARG A 21 0.17 -25.77 27.73
CA ARG A 21 -0.34 -24.56 27.08
C ARG A 21 0.81 -23.79 26.48
N ALA A 22 0.88 -23.76 25.17
CA ALA A 22 1.72 -22.82 24.48
C ALA A 22 0.96 -21.49 24.37
N THR A 23 1.29 -20.52 25.18
CA THR A 23 0.86 -19.13 24.94
C THR A 23 1.86 -18.50 23.99
N LYS A 24 1.54 -18.50 22.71
CA LYS A 24 2.27 -17.71 21.72
C LYS A 24 1.71 -16.28 21.81
N THR A 25 2.40 -15.40 22.48
CA THR A 25 2.20 -13.97 22.28
C THR A 25 2.86 -13.65 20.95
N LEU A 26 2.06 -13.67 19.89
CA LEU A 26 2.46 -13.05 18.64
C LEU A 26 2.42 -11.54 18.90
N ASP A 27 3.56 -11.01 19.30
CA ASP A 27 3.77 -9.58 19.18
C ASP A 27 3.84 -9.30 17.68
N PRO A 28 2.91 -8.55 17.09
CA PRO A 28 2.94 -8.24 15.68
C PRO A 28 4.15 -7.34 15.45
N GLN A 29 5.26 -7.96 15.06
CA GLN A 29 6.44 -7.22 14.65
C GLN A 29 6.09 -6.55 13.33
N ASN A 30 5.89 -5.25 13.36
CA ASN A 30 5.78 -4.47 12.15
C ASN A 30 7.08 -4.58 11.36
N VAL A 31 6.98 -5.00 10.11
CA VAL A 31 8.13 -5.10 9.20
C VAL A 31 8.26 -3.81 8.43
N PRO A 32 9.43 -3.17 8.37
CA PRO A 32 9.63 -1.99 7.54
C PRO A 32 9.27 -2.27 6.08
N LEU A 33 8.51 -1.38 5.46
CA LEU A 33 8.12 -1.47 4.05
C LEU A 33 9.35 -1.58 3.15
N SER A 34 10.42 -0.83 3.48
CA SER A 34 11.72 -0.89 2.80
C SER A 34 12.30 -2.31 2.74
N THR A 35 12.21 -3.05 3.84
CA THR A 35 12.70 -4.44 3.92
C THR A 35 11.88 -5.38 3.04
N ILE A 36 10.55 -5.20 3.02
CA ILE A 36 9.66 -6.02 2.19
C ILE A 36 9.97 -5.79 0.71
N VAL A 37 10.00 -4.52 0.28
CA VAL A 37 10.27 -4.16 -1.13
C VAL A 37 11.65 -4.62 -1.57
N ALA A 38 12.69 -4.42 -0.75
CA ALA A 38 14.04 -4.87 -1.05
C ALA A 38 14.14 -6.40 -1.15
N THR A 39 13.48 -7.12 -0.24
CA THR A 39 13.48 -8.59 -0.24
C THR A 39 12.75 -9.16 -1.45
N GLU A 40 11.58 -8.61 -1.79
CA GLU A 40 10.83 -9.05 -2.98
C GLU A 40 11.58 -8.71 -4.27
N ALA A 41 12.18 -7.54 -4.37
CA ALA A 41 13.01 -7.16 -5.53
C ALA A 41 14.25 -8.04 -5.67
N ALA A 42 14.89 -8.42 -4.57
CA ALA A 42 16.07 -9.30 -4.56
C ALA A 42 15.76 -10.75 -4.97
N ARG A 43 14.49 -11.16 -5.04
CA ARG A 43 14.11 -12.46 -5.61
C ARG A 43 14.37 -12.56 -7.11
N SER A 44 14.60 -11.44 -7.78
CA SER A 44 15.03 -11.44 -9.18
C SER A 44 16.46 -11.94 -9.28
N ALA A 45 16.71 -12.91 -10.14
CA ALA A 45 18.09 -13.32 -10.46
C ALA A 45 18.88 -12.25 -11.23
N LEU A 46 18.20 -11.21 -11.74
CA LEU A 46 18.78 -10.16 -12.55
C LEU A 46 19.22 -8.93 -11.75
N ILE A 47 18.67 -8.74 -10.55
CA ILE A 47 18.89 -7.56 -9.71
C ILE A 47 19.65 -7.98 -8.46
N LYS A 48 20.79 -7.35 -8.22
CA LYS A 48 21.57 -7.60 -6.99
C LYS A 48 20.97 -6.77 -5.84
N PRO A 49 21.00 -7.26 -4.59
CA PRO A 49 20.52 -6.49 -3.43
C PRO A 49 21.19 -5.11 -3.29
N ALA A 50 22.45 -4.96 -3.74
CA ALA A 50 23.17 -3.69 -3.72
C ALA A 50 22.62 -2.65 -4.73
N ASP A 51 21.88 -3.11 -5.73
CA ASP A 51 21.31 -2.27 -6.77
C ASP A 51 19.88 -1.81 -6.41
N ILE A 52 19.39 -2.16 -5.20
CA ILE A 52 18.08 -1.80 -4.69
C ILE A 52 18.25 -0.78 -3.56
N ASP A 53 17.65 0.39 -3.75
CA ASP A 53 17.57 1.43 -2.73
C ASP A 53 16.10 1.67 -2.33
N ALA A 54 15.70 1.13 -1.20
CA ALA A 54 14.37 1.31 -0.63
C ALA A 54 14.40 2.15 0.66
N THR A 55 15.50 2.85 0.93
CA THR A 55 15.70 3.64 2.17
C THR A 55 14.71 4.80 2.30
N GLY A 56 14.12 5.27 1.19
CA GLY A 56 13.08 6.28 1.16
C GLY A 56 11.71 5.82 1.67
N LEU A 57 11.53 4.52 1.99
CA LEU A 57 10.29 3.97 2.51
C LEU A 57 10.36 3.82 4.03
N VAL A 58 9.71 4.74 4.75
CA VAL A 58 9.75 4.79 6.22
C VAL A 58 8.58 4.09 6.90
N ASP A 59 7.54 3.72 6.14
CA ASP A 59 6.35 3.07 6.66
C ASP A 59 6.62 1.64 7.13
N SER A 60 5.72 1.12 7.97
CA SER A 60 5.76 -0.25 8.48
C SER A 60 4.49 -1.01 8.15
N VAL A 61 4.64 -2.31 7.91
CA VAL A 61 3.57 -3.22 7.48
C VAL A 61 3.36 -4.27 8.57
N THR A 62 2.13 -4.40 9.04
CA THR A 62 1.75 -5.40 10.07
C THR A 62 1.66 -6.81 9.48
N GLY A 63 1.18 -6.92 8.25
CA GLY A 63 1.07 -8.19 7.54
C GLY A 63 0.80 -7.99 6.05
N PHE A 64 1.35 -8.88 5.25
CA PHE A 64 1.21 -8.85 3.80
C PHE A 64 1.12 -10.27 3.25
N LYS A 65 0.20 -10.50 2.32
CA LYS A 65 -0.03 -11.81 1.73
C LYS A 65 0.25 -11.76 0.23
N VAL A 66 1.15 -12.61 -0.23
CA VAL A 66 1.33 -12.91 -1.66
C VAL A 66 0.58 -14.19 -1.95
N SER A 67 -0.52 -14.11 -2.69
CA SER A 67 -1.44 -15.23 -2.91
C SER A 67 -1.23 -15.96 -4.25
N ALA A 68 -0.49 -15.38 -5.16
CA ALA A 68 -0.29 -15.93 -6.49
C ALA A 68 1.17 -15.86 -6.93
N THR A 69 1.58 -16.84 -7.72
CA THR A 69 2.86 -16.80 -8.44
C THR A 69 2.75 -15.76 -9.55
N GLY A 70 3.65 -14.81 -9.58
CA GLY A 70 3.62 -13.73 -10.56
C GLY A 70 4.93 -12.96 -10.63
N SER A 71 4.92 -11.84 -11.32
CA SER A 71 6.07 -10.95 -11.36
C SER A 71 6.27 -10.25 -10.02
N ILE A 72 7.51 -9.86 -9.72
CA ILE A 72 7.86 -9.06 -8.54
C ILE A 72 7.02 -7.78 -8.51
N ARG A 73 6.77 -7.16 -9.65
CA ARG A 73 5.91 -5.99 -9.78
C ARG A 73 4.51 -6.26 -9.22
N ASN A 74 3.90 -7.39 -9.58
CA ASN A 74 2.56 -7.75 -9.08
C ASN A 74 2.54 -8.00 -7.57
N ALA A 75 3.65 -8.44 -6.98
CA ALA A 75 3.77 -8.58 -5.54
C ALA A 75 3.87 -7.23 -4.83
N ILE A 76 4.55 -6.24 -5.43
CA ILE A 76 4.78 -4.92 -4.83
C ILE A 76 3.59 -3.96 -5.06
N GLU A 77 2.86 -4.11 -6.18
CA GLU A 77 1.78 -3.18 -6.56
C GLU A 77 0.69 -2.99 -5.48
N PRO A 78 0.23 -4.02 -4.75
CA PRO A 78 -0.72 -3.82 -3.65
C PRO A 78 -0.18 -2.96 -2.51
N LEU A 79 1.14 -3.02 -2.26
CA LEU A 79 1.78 -2.18 -1.25
C LEU A 79 1.77 -0.70 -1.67
N ARG A 80 1.93 -0.42 -2.97
CA ARG A 80 1.80 0.94 -3.52
C ARG A 80 0.40 1.52 -3.36
N GLY A 81 -0.62 0.66 -3.38
CA GLY A 81 -2.01 1.05 -3.11
C GLY A 81 -2.23 1.50 -1.66
N ALA A 82 -1.59 0.83 -0.69
CA ALA A 82 -1.69 1.18 0.72
C ALA A 82 -0.76 2.35 1.11
N TRP A 83 0.47 2.31 0.63
CA TRP A 83 1.50 3.34 0.87
C TRP A 83 1.95 3.90 -0.48
N PRO A 84 1.52 5.11 -0.86
CA PRO A 84 1.91 5.70 -2.14
C PRO A 84 3.42 5.93 -2.23
N PHE A 85 4.09 5.17 -3.08
CA PHE A 85 5.50 5.33 -3.41
C PHE A 85 5.75 5.06 -4.90
N ASP A 86 6.85 5.56 -5.41
CA ASP A 86 7.29 5.32 -6.78
C ASP A 86 8.53 4.44 -6.79
N VAL A 87 8.59 3.55 -7.77
CA VAL A 87 9.76 2.72 -8.04
C VAL A 87 10.35 3.19 -9.38
N VAL A 88 11.53 3.75 -9.32
CA VAL A 88 12.19 4.39 -10.45
C VAL A 88 13.59 3.83 -10.63
N GLN A 89 14.10 3.89 -11.86
CA GLN A 89 15.50 3.63 -12.13
C GLN A 89 16.26 4.95 -12.01
N ALA A 90 17.19 5.01 -11.06
CA ALA A 90 18.07 6.14 -10.84
C ALA A 90 19.53 5.68 -11.05
N GLY A 91 20.12 6.07 -12.17
CA GLY A 91 21.43 5.58 -12.57
C GLY A 91 21.44 4.06 -12.74
N TYR A 92 22.25 3.36 -11.93
CA TYR A 92 22.36 1.90 -11.94
C TYR A 92 21.56 1.22 -10.80
N LYS A 93 20.70 1.98 -10.10
CA LYS A 93 19.91 1.46 -8.97
C LYS A 93 18.42 1.54 -9.25
N ILE A 94 17.68 0.64 -8.63
CA ILE A 94 16.23 0.71 -8.50
C ILE A 94 15.95 1.39 -7.17
N LYS A 95 15.38 2.59 -7.24
CA LYS A 95 15.07 3.43 -6.07
C LYS A 95 13.57 3.42 -5.81
N ALA A 96 13.18 3.13 -4.57
CA ALA A 96 11.81 3.25 -4.11
C ALA A 96 11.69 4.47 -3.17
N THR A 97 10.83 5.43 -3.53
CA THR A 97 10.70 6.70 -2.81
C THR A 97 9.24 6.97 -2.49
N SER A 98 8.94 7.30 -1.23
CA SER A 98 7.60 7.72 -0.81
C SER A 98 7.19 9.01 -1.49
N ARG A 99 5.91 9.11 -1.87
CA ARG A 99 5.33 10.33 -2.42
C ARG A 99 5.08 11.36 -1.32
N GLY A 100 4.98 12.63 -1.71
CA GLY A 100 4.72 13.74 -0.78
C GLY A 100 5.98 14.41 -0.24
N SER A 101 7.12 14.18 -0.87
CA SER A 101 8.36 14.92 -0.59
C SER A 101 8.22 16.41 -0.96
N SER A 102 9.04 17.24 -0.35
CA SER A 102 9.16 18.64 -0.71
C SER A 102 9.84 18.82 -2.07
N SER A 103 9.63 19.99 -2.69
CA SER A 103 10.31 20.36 -3.93
C SER A 103 11.83 20.41 -3.76
N VAL A 104 12.53 19.76 -4.68
CA VAL A 104 14.00 19.73 -4.74
C VAL A 104 14.54 21.04 -5.30
N VAL A 105 13.82 21.62 -6.25
CA VAL A 105 14.24 22.84 -6.95
C VAL A 105 13.03 23.63 -7.43
N THR A 106 13.16 24.97 -7.39
CA THR A 106 12.22 25.88 -8.06
C THR A 106 12.82 26.33 -9.39
N ILE A 107 12.07 26.10 -10.46
CA ILE A 107 12.45 26.39 -11.85
C ILE A 107 11.60 27.55 -12.34
N PRO A 108 12.21 28.72 -12.63
CA PRO A 108 11.49 29.83 -13.25
C PRO A 108 10.95 29.43 -14.62
N ILE A 109 9.78 29.94 -15.03
CA ILE A 109 9.22 29.65 -16.36
C ILE A 109 10.16 30.03 -17.51
N GLY A 110 10.98 31.06 -17.31
CA GLY A 110 11.98 31.52 -18.29
C GLY A 110 13.16 30.58 -18.47
N ASP A 111 13.36 29.62 -17.58
CA ASP A 111 14.43 28.61 -17.67
C ASP A 111 13.99 27.36 -18.44
N LEU A 112 12.74 27.29 -18.85
CA LEU A 112 12.30 26.24 -19.77
C LEU A 112 13.02 26.37 -21.12
N ALA A 113 13.17 25.27 -21.85
CA ALA A 113 13.83 25.34 -23.16
C ALA A 113 13.07 26.28 -24.10
N ILE A 114 13.83 27.08 -24.85
CA ILE A 114 13.35 28.26 -25.59
C ILE A 114 12.17 28.01 -26.53
N ASP A 115 11.97 26.79 -27.01
CA ASP A 115 10.90 26.43 -27.97
C ASP A 115 9.79 25.62 -27.33
N THR A 116 9.77 25.50 -25.99
CA THR A 116 8.79 24.65 -25.29
C THR A 116 8.02 25.47 -24.27
N GLN A 117 6.70 25.24 -24.28
CA GLN A 117 5.79 25.80 -23.27
C GLN A 117 5.43 24.71 -22.26
N LEU A 118 5.09 25.13 -21.05
CA LEU A 118 4.43 24.24 -20.10
C LEU A 118 3.05 23.87 -20.64
N THR A 119 2.86 22.61 -20.99
CA THR A 119 1.59 22.11 -21.52
C THR A 119 0.87 21.32 -20.44
N GLU A 120 -0.39 21.70 -20.20
CA GLU A 120 -1.29 20.96 -19.29
C GLU A 120 -2.32 20.19 -20.12
N SER A 121 -2.46 18.90 -19.83
CA SER A 121 -3.55 18.05 -20.30
C SER A 121 -4.36 17.62 -19.08
N ARG A 122 -5.67 17.86 -19.08
CA ARG A 122 -6.54 17.62 -17.95
C ARG A 122 -7.63 16.62 -18.25
N GLU A 123 -7.79 15.62 -17.39
CA GLU A 123 -8.92 14.70 -17.42
C GLU A 123 -10.22 15.37 -16.98
N MET A 124 -11.33 14.92 -17.55
CA MET A 124 -12.66 15.40 -17.15
C MET A 124 -12.98 14.90 -15.73
N ASP A 125 -13.57 15.74 -14.91
CA ASP A 125 -13.96 15.40 -13.53
C ASP A 125 -14.93 14.21 -13.46
N SER A 126 -15.76 14.02 -14.49
CA SER A 126 -16.70 12.89 -14.63
C SER A 126 -16.02 11.52 -14.78
N GLN A 127 -14.74 11.48 -15.19
CA GLN A 127 -13.96 10.23 -15.31
C GLN A 127 -13.32 9.81 -13.99
N LEU A 128 -13.18 10.75 -13.06
CA LEU A 128 -12.58 10.48 -11.75
C LEU A 128 -13.54 9.68 -10.85
N PRO A 129 -13.02 8.92 -9.89
CA PRO A 129 -13.88 8.22 -8.95
C PRO A 129 -14.55 9.19 -7.97
N GLN A 130 -15.88 9.04 -7.80
CA GLN A 130 -16.62 9.67 -6.71
C GLN A 130 -16.37 8.93 -5.39
N ASN A 131 -16.27 7.62 -5.49
CA ASN A 131 -16.12 6.73 -4.33
C ASN A 131 -14.90 5.85 -4.49
N VAL A 132 -14.12 5.71 -3.42
CA VAL A 132 -13.03 4.75 -3.32
C VAL A 132 -13.31 3.82 -2.15
N THR A 133 -13.44 2.53 -2.43
CA THR A 133 -13.60 1.49 -1.42
C THR A 133 -12.32 0.67 -1.34
N VAL A 134 -11.74 0.60 -0.17
CA VAL A 134 -10.54 -0.20 0.11
C VAL A 134 -10.95 -1.43 0.91
N LYS A 135 -10.75 -2.61 0.32
CA LYS A 135 -10.90 -3.90 0.99
C LYS A 135 -9.55 -4.34 1.51
N TYR A 136 -9.49 -4.76 2.75
CA TYR A 136 -8.27 -5.10 3.47
C TYR A 136 -8.49 -6.29 4.40
N ILE A 137 -7.41 -6.82 4.96
CA ILE A 137 -7.45 -7.88 5.97
C ILE A 137 -7.43 -7.22 7.35
N ASP A 138 -8.47 -7.46 8.14
CA ASP A 138 -8.62 -6.87 9.46
C ASP A 138 -8.13 -7.84 10.54
N ARG A 139 -7.08 -7.44 11.29
CA ARG A 139 -6.54 -8.25 12.37
C ARG A 139 -7.53 -8.46 13.51
N ASP A 140 -8.32 -7.44 13.81
CA ASP A 140 -9.24 -7.44 14.95
C ASP A 140 -10.52 -8.25 14.66
N ARG A 141 -10.67 -8.71 13.39
CA ARG A 141 -11.74 -9.59 12.92
C ARG A 141 -11.21 -10.97 12.51
N ASP A 142 -10.28 -11.52 13.26
CA ASP A 142 -9.66 -12.83 12.99
C ASP A 142 -9.07 -12.96 11.59
N TYR A 143 -8.54 -11.84 11.03
CA TYR A 143 -8.00 -11.73 9.68
C TYR A 143 -9.04 -11.92 8.57
N ASP A 144 -10.30 -11.66 8.87
CA ASP A 144 -11.35 -11.57 7.85
C ASP A 144 -11.22 -10.30 7.01
N GLN A 145 -11.86 -10.32 5.84
CA GLN A 145 -11.90 -9.18 4.96
C GLN A 145 -12.86 -8.12 5.51
N ASN A 146 -12.40 -6.88 5.55
CA ASN A 146 -13.19 -5.71 5.91
C ASN A 146 -13.00 -4.62 4.85
N GLU A 147 -13.85 -3.60 4.85
CA GLU A 147 -13.78 -2.51 3.89
C GLU A 147 -13.97 -1.15 4.53
N GLN A 148 -13.30 -0.15 3.96
CA GLN A 148 -13.52 1.26 4.28
C GLN A 148 -13.73 2.05 3.01
N ARG A 149 -14.56 3.08 3.08
CA ARG A 149 -14.94 3.88 1.94
C ARG A 149 -14.65 5.36 2.18
N ALA A 150 -14.13 6.02 1.15
CA ALA A 150 -14.06 7.47 1.07
C ALA A 150 -14.91 7.96 -0.10
N GLN A 151 -15.54 9.13 0.05
CA GLN A 151 -16.43 9.73 -0.94
C GLN A 151 -16.09 11.19 -1.14
N ARG A 152 -16.21 11.66 -2.37
CA ARG A 152 -16.20 13.08 -2.74
C ARG A 152 -17.65 13.56 -2.90
N ASP A 153 -18.05 14.52 -2.09
CA ASP A 153 -19.42 15.05 -2.12
C ASP A 153 -19.61 16.15 -3.16
N ASN A 154 -18.54 16.81 -3.57
CA ASN A 154 -18.58 17.95 -4.49
C ASN A 154 -18.05 17.57 -5.88
N THR A 155 -18.73 16.61 -6.53
CA THR A 155 -18.38 16.15 -7.89
C THR A 155 -19.62 15.64 -8.61
N GLU A 156 -19.65 15.81 -9.93
CA GLU A 156 -20.66 15.19 -10.81
C GLU A 156 -20.29 13.76 -11.25
N ALA A 157 -19.11 13.28 -10.86
CA ALA A 157 -18.70 11.92 -11.14
C ALA A 157 -19.61 10.92 -10.42
N VAL A 158 -19.82 9.77 -11.05
CA VAL A 158 -20.63 8.66 -10.51
C VAL A 158 -19.80 7.36 -10.37
N ASN A 159 -18.55 7.40 -10.81
CA ASN A 159 -17.68 6.24 -10.84
C ASN A 159 -17.28 5.81 -9.44
N SER A 160 -17.20 4.50 -9.20
CA SER A 160 -16.66 3.95 -7.97
C SER A 160 -15.45 3.06 -8.27
N LEU A 161 -14.42 3.20 -7.46
CA LEU A 161 -13.21 2.38 -7.52
C LEU A 161 -13.17 1.46 -6.30
N VAL A 162 -12.99 0.17 -6.54
CA VAL A 162 -12.76 -0.83 -5.47
C VAL A 162 -11.32 -1.30 -5.58
N LEU A 163 -10.57 -1.14 -4.50
CA LEU A 163 -9.19 -1.59 -4.40
C LEU A 163 -9.11 -2.71 -3.37
N GLU A 164 -8.65 -3.89 -3.80
CA GLU A 164 -8.44 -5.03 -2.91
C GLU A 164 -6.96 -5.11 -2.53
N LEU A 165 -6.69 -4.96 -1.24
CA LEU A 165 -5.34 -4.98 -0.69
C LEU A 165 -5.15 -6.24 0.16
N PRO A 166 -4.28 -7.18 -0.22
CA PRO A 166 -3.93 -8.34 0.58
C PRO A 166 -2.96 -7.96 1.72
N VAL A 167 -3.30 -6.89 2.43
CA VAL A 167 -2.48 -6.28 3.49
C VAL A 167 -3.30 -6.21 4.76
N VAL A 168 -2.64 -6.46 5.89
CA VAL A 168 -3.27 -6.32 7.21
C VAL A 168 -3.20 -4.86 7.64
N LEU A 169 -4.36 -4.23 7.76
CA LEU A 169 -4.52 -2.85 8.20
C LEU A 169 -5.48 -2.79 9.39
N SER A 170 -5.39 -1.70 10.15
CA SER A 170 -6.47 -1.34 11.07
C SER A 170 -7.59 -0.61 10.31
N PRO A 171 -8.82 -0.55 10.84
CA PRO A 171 -9.91 0.22 10.23
C PRO A 171 -9.54 1.68 9.95
N THR A 172 -8.84 2.31 10.89
CA THR A 172 -8.37 3.70 10.75
C THR A 172 -7.32 3.83 9.64
N GLN A 173 -6.35 2.91 9.56
CA GLN A 173 -5.36 2.92 8.48
C GLN A 173 -6.03 2.75 7.12
N SER A 174 -7.00 1.83 7.01
CA SER A 174 -7.72 1.62 5.75
C SER A 174 -8.58 2.82 5.34
N ALA A 175 -9.26 3.48 6.28
CA ALA A 175 -9.98 4.71 6.03
C ALA A 175 -9.04 5.84 5.56
N GLN A 176 -7.87 5.96 6.17
CA GLN A 176 -6.84 6.92 5.75
C GLN A 176 -6.28 6.60 4.37
N VAL A 177 -6.13 5.32 4.02
CA VAL A 177 -5.72 4.90 2.67
C VAL A 177 -6.79 5.31 1.65
N ALA A 178 -8.08 5.02 1.92
CA ALA A 178 -9.17 5.40 1.03
C ALA A 178 -9.25 6.93 0.81
N ASP A 179 -9.12 7.70 1.90
CA ASP A 179 -9.13 9.16 1.85
C ASP A 179 -7.91 9.74 1.09
N LYS A 180 -6.71 9.19 1.29
CA LYS A 180 -5.54 9.58 0.50
C LYS A 180 -5.74 9.28 -0.98
N LEU A 181 -6.20 8.08 -1.33
CA LEU A 181 -6.40 7.68 -2.71
C LEU A 181 -7.36 8.60 -3.44
N ILE A 182 -8.51 8.91 -2.84
CA ILE A 182 -9.50 9.77 -3.49
C ILE A 182 -8.96 11.18 -3.72
N ARG A 183 -8.13 11.71 -2.81
CA ARG A 183 -7.43 12.99 -2.96
C ARG A 183 -6.34 12.94 -4.02
N ILE A 184 -5.58 11.83 -4.10
CA ILE A 184 -4.57 11.62 -5.13
C ILE A 184 -5.21 11.64 -6.52
N TYR A 185 -6.30 10.89 -6.73
CA TYR A 185 -7.02 10.90 -8.00
C TYR A 185 -7.54 12.29 -8.37
N ALA A 186 -8.02 13.06 -7.40
CA ALA A 186 -8.48 14.41 -7.64
C ALA A 186 -7.34 15.39 -7.95
N LEU A 187 -6.16 15.20 -7.36
CA LEU A 187 -4.99 16.04 -7.57
C LEU A 187 -4.28 15.69 -8.90
N GLU A 188 -4.05 14.41 -9.15
CA GLU A 188 -3.31 13.91 -10.31
C GLU A 188 -4.17 13.87 -11.61
N LYS A 189 -5.26 14.63 -11.68
CA LYS A 189 -6.11 14.73 -12.87
C LYS A 189 -5.48 15.51 -14.03
N SER A 190 -4.42 16.26 -13.78
CA SER A 190 -3.68 17.02 -14.78
C SER A 190 -2.32 16.39 -15.00
N ASP A 191 -1.96 16.20 -16.27
CA ASP A 191 -0.62 15.82 -16.70
C ASP A 191 0.06 17.03 -17.30
N PHE A 192 1.29 17.30 -16.85
CA PHE A 192 2.11 18.40 -17.33
C PHE A 192 3.29 17.86 -18.15
N SER A 193 3.58 18.51 -19.28
CA SER A 193 4.76 18.24 -20.07
C SER A 193 5.55 19.51 -20.35
N PHE A 194 6.86 19.42 -20.22
CA PHE A 194 7.79 20.54 -20.42
C PHE A 194 9.19 20.03 -20.70
N THR A 195 10.03 20.89 -21.25
CA THR A 195 11.41 20.56 -21.56
C THR A 195 12.37 21.46 -20.79
N LEU A 196 13.36 20.84 -20.14
CA LEU A 196 14.38 21.52 -19.37
C LEU A 196 15.72 21.52 -20.11
N PRO A 197 16.55 22.57 -19.93
CA PRO A 197 17.91 22.59 -20.45
C PRO A 197 18.85 21.70 -19.62
N ALA A 198 20.02 21.42 -20.17
CA ALA A 198 21.03 20.52 -19.63
C ALA A 198 21.48 20.77 -18.17
N PRO A 199 21.45 21.98 -17.58
CA PRO A 199 21.80 22.18 -16.18
C PRO A 199 20.95 21.39 -15.20
N TYR A 200 19.71 21.04 -15.56
CA TYR A 200 18.76 20.28 -14.72
C TYR A 200 18.88 18.76 -14.85
N ARG A 201 19.92 18.24 -15.53
CA ARG A 201 20.11 16.79 -15.76
C ARG A 201 20.33 15.94 -14.52
N TYR A 202 20.42 16.54 -13.34
CA TYR A 202 20.51 15.83 -12.08
C TYR A 202 19.14 15.38 -11.54
N LEU A 203 18.04 15.88 -12.16
CA LEU A 203 16.70 15.51 -11.78
C LEU A 203 16.38 14.08 -12.22
N GLU A 204 15.73 13.36 -11.33
CA GLU A 204 15.33 11.97 -11.53
C GLU A 204 13.81 11.83 -11.52
N PRO A 205 13.24 10.79 -12.16
CA PRO A 205 11.84 10.46 -11.96
C PRO A 205 11.55 10.22 -10.46
N GLY A 206 10.42 10.75 -9.98
CA GLY A 206 10.06 10.73 -8.56
C GLY A 206 10.43 12.01 -7.81
N ASP A 207 11.34 12.84 -8.34
CA ASP A 207 11.64 14.15 -7.74
C ASP A 207 10.43 15.09 -7.88
N VAL A 208 10.30 15.99 -6.91
CA VAL A 208 9.29 17.05 -6.92
C VAL A 208 9.97 18.36 -7.29
N VAL A 209 9.46 19.04 -8.30
CA VAL A 209 9.95 20.35 -8.75
C VAL A 209 8.83 21.37 -8.66
N THR A 210 9.19 22.63 -8.44
CA THR A 210 8.23 23.74 -8.50
C THR A 210 8.53 24.55 -9.76
N ILE A 211 7.55 24.68 -10.66
CA ILE A 211 7.64 25.59 -11.80
C ILE A 211 6.99 26.89 -11.41
N ALA A 212 7.80 27.93 -11.27
CA ALA A 212 7.34 29.26 -10.93
C ALA A 212 6.94 30.00 -12.20
N THR A 213 5.66 30.34 -12.32
CA THR A 213 5.12 31.19 -13.37
C THR A 213 4.71 32.54 -12.80
N ASP A 214 4.42 33.52 -13.68
CA ASP A 214 3.99 34.84 -13.24
C ASP A 214 2.65 34.82 -12.50
N ASP A 215 1.80 33.82 -12.80
CA ASP A 215 0.44 33.73 -12.25
C ASP A 215 0.33 32.75 -11.07
N ALA A 216 1.13 31.67 -11.07
CA ALA A 216 1.03 30.61 -10.06
C ALA A 216 2.29 29.73 -10.02
N ASP A 217 2.49 29.08 -8.88
CA ASP A 217 3.52 28.05 -8.71
C ASP A 217 2.92 26.66 -8.88
N TYR A 218 3.47 25.88 -9.82
CA TYR A 218 3.07 24.50 -10.05
C TYR A 218 4.06 23.54 -9.39
N VAL A 219 3.63 22.88 -8.33
CA VAL A 219 4.41 21.83 -7.67
C VAL A 219 4.13 20.50 -8.38
N LEU A 220 5.11 19.97 -9.07
CA LEU A 220 5.00 18.80 -9.94
C LEU A 220 5.95 17.70 -9.49
N ARG A 221 5.43 16.49 -9.38
CA ARG A 221 6.24 15.28 -9.24
C ARG A 221 6.57 14.74 -10.64
N LEU A 222 7.85 14.56 -10.91
CA LEU A 222 8.33 14.03 -12.20
C LEU A 222 7.96 12.54 -12.32
N VAL A 223 7.22 12.22 -13.37
CA VAL A 223 6.84 10.84 -13.72
C VAL A 223 7.87 10.23 -14.64
N SER A 224 8.36 11.01 -15.59
CA SER A 224 9.40 10.61 -16.52
C SER A 224 10.35 11.76 -16.81
N VAL A 225 11.61 11.43 -17.00
CA VAL A 225 12.68 12.34 -17.42
C VAL A 225 13.46 11.64 -18.51
N ASN A 226 13.36 12.13 -19.75
CA ASN A 226 14.02 11.55 -20.91
C ASN A 226 15.04 12.54 -21.44
N GLN A 227 16.30 12.12 -21.55
CA GLN A 227 17.33 12.95 -22.15
C GLN A 227 17.31 12.78 -23.67
N THR A 228 17.18 13.89 -24.38
CA THR A 228 17.25 13.93 -25.87
C THR A 228 18.67 14.01 -26.36
N ALA A 229 18.88 13.76 -27.65
CA ALA A 229 20.22 13.75 -28.27
C ALA A 229 20.91 15.11 -28.22
N ASP A 230 20.16 16.20 -28.16
CA ASP A 230 20.66 17.58 -28.02
C ASP A 230 20.94 17.98 -26.55
N GLY A 231 20.80 17.04 -25.60
CA GLY A 231 21.12 17.24 -24.20
C GLY A 231 20.00 17.90 -23.38
N ARG A 232 18.84 18.16 -23.97
CA ARG A 232 17.65 18.63 -23.26
C ARG A 232 16.99 17.49 -22.51
N LEU A 233 16.09 17.82 -21.60
CA LEU A 233 15.33 16.86 -20.78
C LEU A 233 13.85 17.04 -21.08
N GLU A 234 13.23 16.06 -21.70
CA GLU A 234 11.76 15.98 -21.81
C GLU A 234 11.20 15.40 -20.52
N CYS A 235 10.43 16.21 -19.82
CA CYS A 235 9.85 15.88 -18.52
C CYS A 235 8.34 15.77 -18.63
N ALA A 236 7.79 14.74 -18.01
CA ALA A 236 6.37 14.66 -17.71
C ALA A 236 6.18 14.67 -16.19
N GLY A 237 5.24 15.47 -15.71
CA GLY A 237 4.98 15.65 -14.28
C GLY A 237 3.50 15.66 -13.95
N ARG A 238 3.17 15.28 -12.72
CA ARG A 238 1.83 15.37 -12.15
C ARG A 238 1.84 16.26 -10.93
N PRO A 239 0.74 16.98 -10.66
CA PRO A 239 0.64 17.82 -9.45
C PRO A 239 0.93 17.00 -8.21
N SER A 240 1.66 17.58 -7.28
CA SER A 240 2.01 16.97 -5.99
C SER A 240 1.78 17.94 -4.86
N SER A 241 1.24 17.43 -3.76
CA SER A 241 1.05 18.19 -2.53
C SER A 241 1.27 17.29 -1.33
N ALA A 242 2.17 17.64 -0.43
CA ALA A 242 2.44 16.87 0.78
C ALA A 242 1.17 16.65 1.63
N ALA A 243 0.25 17.62 1.65
CA ALA A 243 -1.01 17.53 2.37
C ALA A 243 -1.93 16.41 1.85
N THR A 244 -1.82 16.03 0.57
CA THR A 244 -2.63 14.96 -0.03
C THR A 244 -2.25 13.58 0.52
N TYR A 245 -1.00 13.40 0.92
CA TYR A 245 -0.48 12.14 1.43
C TYR A 245 -0.64 11.98 2.95
N THR A 246 -1.23 12.98 3.61
CA THR A 246 -1.58 12.91 5.03
C THR A 246 -3.08 12.83 5.20
N SER A 247 -3.56 11.94 6.07
CA SER A 247 -4.98 11.80 6.37
C SER A 247 -5.18 11.53 7.84
N ILE A 248 -6.24 12.09 8.39
CA ILE A 248 -6.72 11.87 9.75
C ILE A 248 -8.11 11.22 9.76
N ALA A 249 -8.54 10.66 8.63
CA ALA A 249 -9.86 10.04 8.53
C ALA A 249 -10.02 8.94 9.59
N PRO A 250 -11.10 8.96 10.38
CA PRO A 250 -11.40 7.90 11.33
C PRO A 250 -11.93 6.68 10.58
N GLY A 251 -11.55 5.49 10.99
CA GLY A 251 -12.10 4.24 10.49
C GLY A 251 -13.04 3.62 11.52
N ASP A 252 -14.06 2.95 11.03
CA ASP A 252 -14.98 2.14 11.84
C ASP A 252 -14.78 0.66 11.49
N GLY A 253 -14.35 -0.13 12.46
CA GLY A 253 -14.15 -1.58 12.30
C GLY A 253 -15.45 -2.36 12.19
N GLY A 254 -16.59 -1.72 12.43
CA GLY A 254 -17.87 -2.40 12.62
C GLY A 254 -17.86 -3.26 13.89
N GLN A 255 -19.04 -3.67 14.34
CA GLN A 255 -19.16 -4.65 15.43
C GLN A 255 -19.15 -6.06 14.85
N GLN A 256 -18.17 -6.86 15.24
CA GLN A 256 -18.26 -8.28 15.04
C GLN A 256 -19.39 -8.79 15.95
N GLY A 257 -20.46 -9.32 15.34
CA GLY A 257 -21.54 -9.93 16.13
C GLY A 257 -20.93 -10.99 17.05
N ALA A 258 -21.22 -10.89 18.34
CA ALA A 258 -20.78 -11.90 19.29
C ALA A 258 -21.31 -13.26 18.83
N VAL A 259 -20.43 -14.09 18.27
CA VAL A 259 -20.76 -15.49 18.00
C VAL A 259 -20.82 -16.19 19.33
N THR A 260 -22.02 -16.27 19.89
CA THR A 260 -22.29 -17.17 21.04
C THR A 260 -22.21 -18.58 20.47
N ILE A 261 -21.08 -19.24 20.63
CA ILE A 261 -20.99 -20.68 20.38
C ILE A 261 -21.76 -21.33 21.51
N PRO A 262 -22.97 -21.89 21.26
CA PRO A 262 -23.68 -22.62 22.30
C PRO A 262 -22.79 -23.79 22.74
N LEU A 263 -22.45 -23.83 23.99
CA LEU A 263 -21.81 -25.00 24.58
C LEU A 263 -22.68 -26.20 24.25
N ALA A 264 -22.09 -27.25 23.67
CA ALA A 264 -22.79 -28.49 23.45
C ALA A 264 -23.44 -28.94 24.80
N GLY A 265 -24.74 -29.09 24.78
CA GLY A 265 -25.47 -29.60 25.98
C GLY A 265 -24.93 -30.97 26.37
N ALA A 266 -25.19 -31.34 27.62
CA ALA A 266 -24.79 -32.65 28.10
C ALA A 266 -25.32 -33.74 27.15
N THR A 267 -24.41 -34.53 26.59
CA THR A 267 -24.76 -35.67 25.74
C THR A 267 -25.41 -36.73 26.66
N VAL A 268 -26.71 -36.91 26.53
CA VAL A 268 -27.38 -38.03 27.17
C VAL A 268 -27.10 -39.27 26.36
N GLY A 269 -26.13 -40.04 26.78
CA GLY A 269 -25.86 -41.37 26.20
C GLY A 269 -26.91 -42.34 26.71
N LEU A 270 -27.82 -42.81 25.85
CA LEU A 270 -28.68 -43.94 26.13
C LEU A 270 -27.93 -45.21 25.72
N VAL A 271 -27.48 -45.96 26.70
CA VAL A 271 -26.96 -47.32 26.45
C VAL A 271 -28.19 -48.26 26.38
N VAL A 272 -28.52 -48.65 25.15
CA VAL A 272 -29.53 -49.67 24.93
C VAL A 272 -28.84 -51.04 25.00
N ASP A 273 -29.07 -51.75 26.10
CA ASP A 273 -28.67 -53.13 26.24
C ASP A 273 -29.65 -53.98 25.37
N CYS A 274 -29.18 -54.37 24.21
CA CYS A 274 -29.94 -55.28 23.37
C CYS A 274 -29.76 -56.69 23.89
N PRO A 275 -30.85 -57.36 24.32
CA PRO A 275 -30.76 -58.77 24.69
C PRO A 275 -30.23 -59.58 23.51
N VAL A 276 -29.22 -60.37 23.78
CA VAL A 276 -28.72 -61.35 22.80
C VAL A 276 -29.87 -62.27 22.47
N ILE A 277 -30.34 -62.22 21.22
CA ILE A 277 -31.28 -63.22 20.73
C ILE A 277 -30.51 -64.51 20.65
N ASP A 278 -30.68 -65.36 21.64
CA ASP A 278 -30.16 -66.73 21.59
C ASP A 278 -30.94 -67.46 20.50
N GLU A 279 -30.31 -67.69 19.38
CA GLU A 279 -30.84 -68.60 18.35
C GLU A 279 -30.67 -70.04 18.85
N GLY A 280 -31.56 -70.43 19.77
CA GLY A 280 -31.64 -71.77 20.16
C GLY A 280 -32.12 -72.67 19.01
N LEU A 281 -31.24 -73.57 18.60
CA LEU A 281 -31.58 -74.83 17.97
C LEU A 281 -31.32 -75.91 18.93
#